data_094e7206c23106fa68860a5911df029d
#
_entry.id   094e7206c23106fa68860a5911df029d
#
_cell.length_a   1.000
_cell.length_b   1.000
_cell.length_c   1.000
_cell.angle_alpha   90.00
_cell.angle_beta   90.00
_cell.angle_gamma   90.00
#
_symmetry.space_group_name_H-M   'P 1'
#
loop_
_entity.id
_entity.type
_entity.pdbx_description
1 polymer ?
#
loop_
_entity_poly.entity_id
_entity_poly.type
_entity_poly.pdbx_seq_one_letter_code
_entity_poly.pdbx_strand_id
1 'polypeptide(L)'
;MLSVTSGKGGVGKTAVVANLAVLLSRMGQRVLILDADLGLANIDVVFGLAPNHNLNHFFSGEQSLEAILVEGPEGIRILPAGSGVQRFTRLDSEQKMQLLEALDGMHSEFDFVLIDTEAGISENVTYFNTAAQEILVVTTPEPTAITDAYALMKLLSNQFHEKHFNLIVNFIRNEEEALDVYRKLTMVANRYLDIAIDY
;
A
#
# COMPACT_ATOMS: atom_id res chain seq x y z
N MET A 1 -9.70 -3.54 -4.07
CA MET A 1 -8.52 -2.75 -3.62
C MET A 1 -7.62 -3.64 -2.77
N LEU A 2 -6.33 -3.56 -2.99
CA LEU A 2 -5.27 -4.26 -2.26
C LEU A 2 -4.31 -3.23 -1.67
N SER A 3 -4.20 -3.13 -0.35
CA SER A 3 -3.16 -2.32 0.29
C SER A 3 -1.87 -3.10 0.42
N VAL A 4 -0.75 -2.47 0.10
CA VAL A 4 0.58 -3.00 0.34
C VAL A 4 1.22 -2.15 1.43
N THR A 5 1.54 -2.77 2.56
CA THR A 5 1.92 -2.08 3.79
C THR A 5 3.12 -2.74 4.47
N SER A 6 3.75 -2.04 5.39
CA SER A 6 4.87 -2.56 6.17
C SER A 6 5.02 -1.81 7.49
N GLY A 7 5.42 -2.51 8.55
CA GLY A 7 5.75 -1.86 9.82
C GLY A 7 7.05 -1.06 9.79
N LYS A 8 7.98 -1.37 8.85
CA LYS A 8 9.31 -0.77 8.75
C LYS A 8 9.59 -0.23 7.35
N GLY A 9 10.28 0.91 7.27
CA GLY A 9 10.77 1.45 6.01
C GLY A 9 11.92 0.61 5.42
N GLY A 10 12.08 0.67 4.09
CA GLY A 10 13.18 0.01 3.40
C GLY A 10 13.03 -1.50 3.18
N VAL A 11 11.86 -2.09 3.47
CA VAL A 11 11.59 -3.53 3.21
C VAL A 11 11.27 -3.85 1.75
N GLY A 12 11.22 -2.84 0.88
CA GLY A 12 10.96 -3.01 -0.57
C GLY A 12 9.49 -2.97 -0.97
N LYS A 13 8.63 -2.38 -0.17
CA LYS A 13 7.19 -2.27 -0.40
C LYS A 13 6.86 -1.67 -1.78
N THR A 14 7.35 -0.48 -2.10
CA THR A 14 7.17 0.19 -3.39
C THR A 14 7.64 -0.66 -4.58
N ALA A 15 8.76 -1.37 -4.42
CA ALA A 15 9.24 -2.31 -5.45
C ALA A 15 8.27 -3.49 -5.64
N VAL A 16 7.69 -4.01 -4.56
CA VAL A 16 6.65 -5.06 -4.64
C VAL A 16 5.43 -4.53 -5.37
N VAL A 17 4.92 -3.34 -5.02
CA VAL A 17 3.77 -2.71 -5.71
C VAL A 17 4.04 -2.55 -7.20
N ALA A 18 5.19 -1.96 -7.56
CA ALA A 18 5.54 -1.71 -8.96
C ALA A 18 5.62 -3.00 -9.79
N ASN A 19 6.30 -4.03 -9.26
CA ASN A 19 6.42 -5.32 -9.94
C ASN A 19 5.10 -6.07 -10.03
N LEU A 20 4.29 -6.06 -8.98
CA LEU A 20 2.96 -6.67 -8.97
C LEU A 20 2.05 -5.99 -10.00
N ALA A 21 2.06 -4.67 -10.08
CA ALA A 21 1.29 -3.92 -11.07
C ALA A 21 1.67 -4.28 -12.49
N VAL A 22 2.98 -4.32 -12.80
CA VAL A 22 3.48 -4.72 -14.13
C VAL A 22 3.07 -6.16 -14.47
N LEU A 23 3.17 -7.07 -13.50
CA LEU A 23 2.79 -8.47 -13.71
C LEU A 23 1.30 -8.62 -14.00
N LEU A 24 0.44 -7.98 -13.19
CA LEU A 24 -1.00 -7.99 -13.39
C LEU A 24 -1.40 -7.39 -14.75
N SER A 25 -0.78 -6.26 -15.13
CA SER A 25 -1.05 -5.62 -16.41
C SER A 25 -0.65 -6.52 -17.59
N ARG A 26 0.50 -7.21 -17.51
CA ARG A 26 0.92 -8.21 -18.51
C ARG A 26 -0.02 -9.41 -18.59
N MET A 27 -0.75 -9.70 -17.54
CA MET A 27 -1.82 -10.70 -17.52
C MET A 27 -3.15 -10.18 -18.07
N GLY A 28 -3.18 -8.95 -18.60
CA GLY A 28 -4.35 -8.32 -19.22
C GLY A 28 -5.28 -7.64 -18.23
N GLN A 29 -4.85 -7.43 -16.98
CA GLN A 29 -5.64 -6.72 -15.98
C GLN A 29 -5.45 -5.21 -16.09
N ARG A 30 -6.49 -4.45 -15.86
CA ARG A 30 -6.45 -2.98 -15.76
C ARG A 30 -6.05 -2.61 -14.33
N VAL A 31 -4.89 -1.98 -14.18
CA VAL A 31 -4.29 -1.71 -12.86
C VAL A 31 -4.17 -0.22 -12.60
N LEU A 32 -4.63 0.20 -11.43
CA LEU A 32 -4.39 1.50 -10.85
C LEU A 32 -3.44 1.36 -9.66
N ILE A 33 -2.41 2.20 -9.58
CA ILE A 33 -1.60 2.38 -8.39
C ILE A 33 -1.97 3.71 -7.73
N LEU A 34 -2.32 3.67 -6.46
CA LEU A 34 -2.39 4.85 -5.59
C LEU A 34 -1.08 4.93 -4.79
N ASP A 35 -0.27 5.96 -5.05
CA ASP A 35 0.85 6.30 -4.18
C ASP A 35 0.29 7.01 -2.93
N ALA A 36 0.23 6.28 -1.83
CA ALA A 36 -0.29 6.75 -0.56
C ALA A 36 0.82 7.08 0.46
N ASP A 37 2.09 7.09 0.03
CA ASP A 37 3.19 7.71 0.77
C ASP A 37 3.20 9.22 0.50
N LEU A 38 2.26 9.92 1.14
CA LEU A 38 2.02 11.35 0.92
C LEU A 38 3.20 12.25 1.33
N GLY A 39 4.14 11.71 2.09
CA GLY A 39 5.34 12.42 2.54
C GLY A 39 6.53 12.26 1.59
N LEU A 40 6.73 11.05 1.09
CA LEU A 40 7.88 10.65 0.29
C LEU A 40 7.43 9.77 -0.89
N ALA A 41 6.59 10.34 -1.78
CA ALA A 41 6.14 9.68 -2.99
C ALA A 41 7.32 9.12 -3.80
N ASN A 42 7.24 7.86 -4.20
CA ASN A 42 8.34 7.16 -4.85
C ASN A 42 7.91 6.34 -6.08
N ILE A 43 6.63 6.14 -6.32
CA ILE A 43 6.14 5.33 -7.46
C ILE A 43 6.52 6.00 -8.80
N ASP A 44 6.37 7.30 -8.90
CA ASP A 44 6.79 8.09 -10.07
C ASP A 44 8.30 7.96 -10.34
N VAL A 45 9.12 8.01 -9.28
CA VAL A 45 10.57 7.83 -9.37
C VAL A 45 10.93 6.41 -9.85
N VAL A 46 10.27 5.37 -9.31
CA VAL A 46 10.49 3.97 -9.70
C VAL A 46 10.20 3.75 -11.18
N PHE A 47 9.18 4.39 -11.71
CA PHE A 47 8.82 4.30 -13.13
C PHE A 47 9.46 5.36 -14.03
N GLY A 48 10.26 6.26 -13.47
CA GLY A 48 10.93 7.33 -14.24
C GLY A 48 9.95 8.36 -14.80
N LEU A 49 8.85 8.61 -14.09
CA LEU A 49 7.78 9.53 -14.50
C LEU A 49 7.97 10.90 -13.84
N ALA A 50 7.44 11.94 -14.48
CA ALA A 50 7.45 13.32 -13.97
C ALA A 50 6.02 13.90 -14.08
N PRO A 51 5.12 13.57 -13.14
CA PRO A 51 3.74 14.02 -13.18
C PRO A 51 3.63 15.54 -13.02
N ASN A 52 2.83 16.21 -13.87
CA ASN A 52 2.54 17.64 -13.74
C ASN A 52 1.53 17.94 -12.63
N HIS A 53 0.64 16.99 -12.37
CA HIS A 53 -0.41 17.08 -11.37
C HIS A 53 -0.38 15.86 -10.46
N ASN A 54 -0.91 16.01 -9.24
CA ASN A 54 -0.89 14.99 -8.21
C ASN A 54 -2.08 15.18 -7.26
N LEU A 55 -2.19 14.35 -6.23
CA LEU A 55 -3.28 14.41 -5.24
C LEU A 55 -3.43 15.79 -4.57
N ASN A 56 -2.38 16.61 -4.49
CA ASN A 56 -2.52 17.96 -3.93
C ASN A 56 -3.42 18.85 -4.82
N HIS A 57 -3.32 18.72 -6.14
CA HIS A 57 -4.18 19.47 -7.09
C HIS A 57 -5.63 18.97 -7.06
N PHE A 58 -5.83 17.68 -6.76
CA PHE A 58 -7.16 17.11 -6.53
C PHE A 58 -7.78 17.65 -5.24
N PHE A 59 -7.07 17.61 -4.11
CA PHE A 59 -7.57 18.10 -2.83
C PHE A 59 -7.76 19.62 -2.78
N SER A 60 -7.03 20.38 -3.60
CA SER A 60 -7.26 21.84 -3.74
C SER A 60 -8.42 22.19 -4.67
N GLY A 61 -9.01 21.20 -5.35
CA GLY A 61 -10.08 21.41 -6.33
C GLY A 61 -9.61 21.96 -7.67
N GLU A 62 -8.30 21.99 -7.93
CA GLU A 62 -7.73 22.48 -9.20
C GLU A 62 -7.90 21.49 -10.34
N GLN A 63 -7.90 20.18 -10.03
CA GLN A 63 -7.99 19.10 -11.00
C GLN A 63 -8.93 17.99 -10.49
N SER A 64 -9.59 17.28 -11.42
CA SER A 64 -10.30 16.04 -11.09
C SER A 64 -9.32 14.87 -10.86
N LEU A 65 -9.80 13.78 -10.25
CA LEU A 65 -8.95 12.59 -10.01
C LEU A 65 -8.48 11.97 -11.34
N GLU A 66 -9.34 11.94 -12.35
CA GLU A 66 -9.02 11.42 -13.69
C GLU A 66 -7.95 12.28 -14.38
N ALA A 67 -7.99 13.60 -14.17
CA ALA A 67 -7.07 14.55 -14.82
C ALA A 67 -5.63 14.45 -14.26
N ILE A 68 -5.47 13.93 -13.05
CA ILE A 68 -4.15 13.73 -12.44
C ILE A 68 -3.57 12.34 -12.68
N LEU A 69 -4.34 11.42 -13.29
CA LEU A 69 -3.84 10.09 -13.65
C LEU A 69 -2.68 10.17 -14.63
N VAL A 70 -1.62 9.45 -14.32
CA VAL A 70 -0.45 9.31 -15.18
C VAL A 70 -0.39 7.89 -15.73
N GLU A 71 -0.05 7.75 -17.02
CA GLU A 71 0.18 6.46 -17.63
C GLU A 71 1.61 6.00 -17.37
N GLY A 72 1.71 4.81 -16.78
CA GLY A 72 2.95 4.11 -16.51
C GLY A 72 3.24 2.99 -17.52
N PRO A 73 4.26 2.17 -17.28
CA PRO A 73 4.59 1.01 -18.11
C PRO A 73 3.41 0.05 -18.26
N GLU A 74 3.31 -0.62 -19.41
CA GLU A 74 2.29 -1.65 -19.71
C GLU A 74 0.83 -1.14 -19.57
N GLY A 75 0.60 0.18 -19.67
CA GLY A 75 -0.73 0.78 -19.53
C GLY A 75 -1.24 0.91 -18.11
N ILE A 76 -0.40 0.71 -17.08
CA ILE A 76 -0.75 0.94 -15.68
C ILE A 76 -1.13 2.42 -15.51
N ARG A 77 -2.20 2.69 -14.75
CA ARG A 77 -2.54 4.05 -14.34
C ARG A 77 -2.03 4.32 -12.94
N ILE A 78 -1.53 5.52 -12.70
CA ILE A 78 -0.92 5.92 -11.43
C ILE A 78 -1.56 7.22 -10.95
N LEU A 79 -1.97 7.23 -9.69
CA LEU A 79 -2.33 8.43 -8.94
C LEU A 79 -1.12 8.86 -8.11
N PRO A 80 -0.38 9.89 -8.54
CA PRO A 80 0.82 10.33 -7.83
C PRO A 80 0.45 11.12 -6.57
N ALA A 81 1.08 10.81 -5.44
CA ALA A 81 0.83 11.50 -4.18
C ALA A 81 1.25 12.99 -4.21
N GLY A 82 2.37 13.26 -4.84
CA GLY A 82 3.03 14.57 -4.78
C GLY A 82 3.90 14.73 -3.54
N SER A 83 5.16 15.01 -3.76
CA SER A 83 6.16 15.18 -2.69
C SER A 83 6.31 16.64 -2.27
N GLY A 84 6.69 16.88 -0.99
CA GLY A 84 7.20 18.18 -0.53
C GLY A 84 6.17 19.18 -0.02
N VAL A 85 4.89 18.86 0.05
CA VAL A 85 3.86 19.75 0.61
C VAL A 85 3.40 19.23 1.96
N GLN A 86 3.95 19.77 3.06
CA GLN A 86 3.63 19.36 4.43
C GLN A 86 2.11 19.33 4.75
N ARG A 87 1.33 20.20 4.12
CA ARG A 87 -0.12 20.30 4.37
C ARG A 87 -0.89 19.04 4.01
N PHE A 88 -0.40 18.23 3.10
CA PHE A 88 -1.07 17.02 2.60
C PHE A 88 -0.38 15.72 3.03
N THR A 89 0.59 15.78 3.95
CA THR A 89 1.20 14.57 4.52
C THR A 89 0.25 13.80 5.44
N ARG A 90 -0.81 14.46 5.92
CA ARG A 90 -1.87 13.85 6.73
C ARG A 90 -3.21 14.30 6.18
N LEU A 91 -3.96 13.36 5.65
CA LEU A 91 -5.32 13.62 5.18
C LEU A 91 -6.28 13.81 6.36
N ASP A 92 -7.10 14.83 6.28
CA ASP A 92 -8.24 14.98 7.19
C ASP A 92 -9.40 14.05 6.77
N SER A 93 -10.47 14.04 7.57
CA SER A 93 -11.61 13.15 7.32
C SER A 93 -12.37 13.48 6.03
N GLU A 94 -12.42 14.74 5.63
CA GLU A 94 -13.09 15.18 4.41
C GLU A 94 -12.29 14.75 3.17
N GLN A 95 -10.97 14.95 3.18
CA GLN A 95 -10.06 14.52 2.11
C GLN A 95 -10.05 12.99 1.95
N LYS A 96 -10.08 12.26 3.06
CA LYS A 96 -10.17 10.79 3.06
C LYS A 96 -11.46 10.31 2.38
N MET A 97 -12.58 10.91 2.73
CA MET A 97 -13.88 10.57 2.14
C MET A 97 -13.92 10.96 0.66
N GLN A 98 -13.48 12.17 0.31
CA GLN A 98 -13.40 12.65 -1.08
C GLN A 98 -12.58 11.71 -1.98
N LEU A 99 -11.42 11.24 -1.48
CA LEU A 99 -10.56 10.33 -2.24
C LEU A 99 -11.23 8.97 -2.45
N LEU A 100 -11.84 8.39 -1.40
CA LEU A 100 -12.53 7.10 -1.53
C LEU A 100 -13.73 7.17 -2.47
N GLU A 101 -14.56 8.21 -2.37
CA GLU A 101 -15.70 8.41 -3.26
C GLU A 101 -15.27 8.55 -4.72
N ALA A 102 -14.17 9.29 -4.96
CA ALA A 102 -13.62 9.44 -6.31
C ALA A 102 -13.04 8.11 -6.85
N LEU A 103 -12.35 7.33 -6.01
CA LEU A 103 -11.84 6.00 -6.38
C LEU A 103 -12.99 5.02 -6.64
N ASP A 104 -14.05 5.06 -5.84
CA ASP A 104 -15.23 4.23 -6.02
C ASP A 104 -15.97 4.57 -7.32
N GLY A 105 -16.01 5.83 -7.71
CA GLY A 105 -16.52 6.28 -9.01
C GLY A 105 -15.78 5.66 -10.19
N MET A 106 -14.52 5.32 -10.03
CA MET A 106 -13.65 4.72 -11.06
C MET A 106 -13.56 3.18 -10.97
N HIS A 107 -14.29 2.53 -10.05
CA HIS A 107 -14.16 1.09 -9.79
C HIS A 107 -14.38 0.19 -11.02
N SER A 108 -15.20 0.62 -11.98
CA SER A 108 -15.48 -0.13 -13.21
C SER A 108 -14.34 -0.04 -14.25
N GLU A 109 -13.41 0.89 -14.08
CA GLU A 109 -12.30 1.12 -15.00
C GLU A 109 -11.11 0.21 -14.71
N PHE A 110 -10.98 -0.28 -13.47
CA PHE A 110 -9.84 -1.05 -12.99
C PHE A 110 -10.25 -2.38 -12.39
N ASP A 111 -9.49 -3.43 -12.72
CA ASP A 111 -9.66 -4.75 -12.12
C ASP A 111 -8.91 -4.83 -10.79
N PHE A 112 -7.79 -4.09 -10.67
CA PHE A 112 -7.00 -3.97 -9.45
C PHE A 112 -6.66 -2.51 -9.13
N VAL A 113 -6.84 -2.14 -7.86
CA VAL A 113 -6.30 -0.91 -7.28
C VAL A 113 -5.29 -1.30 -6.21
N LEU A 114 -4.02 -0.99 -6.45
CA LEU A 114 -2.91 -1.24 -5.52
C LEU A 114 -2.59 0.04 -4.78
N ILE A 115 -2.55 0.00 -3.44
CA ILE A 115 -2.25 1.15 -2.59
C ILE A 115 -0.86 0.96 -2.00
N ASP A 116 0.11 1.78 -2.40
CA ASP A 116 1.44 1.83 -1.78
C ASP A 116 1.42 2.75 -0.57
N THR A 117 1.30 2.21 0.63
CA THR A 117 1.21 3.01 1.86
C THR A 117 2.58 3.52 2.30
N GLU A 118 2.63 4.52 3.16
CA GLU A 118 3.87 4.79 3.92
C GLU A 118 4.18 3.63 4.88
N ALA A 119 5.41 3.59 5.40
CA ALA A 119 5.79 2.59 6.40
C ALA A 119 5.33 3.00 7.81
N GLY A 120 5.04 2.03 8.66
CA GLY A 120 4.71 2.26 10.07
C GLY A 120 3.22 2.10 10.38
N ILE A 121 2.73 2.89 11.33
CA ILE A 121 1.40 2.75 11.93
C ILE A 121 0.66 4.09 12.03
N SER A 122 0.95 5.04 11.13
CA SER A 122 0.29 6.34 11.11
C SER A 122 -1.22 6.22 10.83
N GLU A 123 -1.95 7.32 11.01
CA GLU A 123 -3.38 7.35 10.69
C GLU A 123 -3.66 7.16 9.20
N ASN A 124 -2.77 7.59 8.31
CA ASN A 124 -2.91 7.32 6.88
C ASN A 124 -2.73 5.83 6.57
N VAL A 125 -1.70 5.20 7.16
CA VAL A 125 -1.47 3.76 7.00
C VAL A 125 -2.67 2.96 7.45
N THR A 126 -3.19 3.22 8.65
CA THR A 126 -4.36 2.50 9.16
C THR A 126 -5.59 2.73 8.30
N TYR A 127 -5.80 3.96 7.87
CA TYR A 127 -6.92 4.31 7.00
C TYR A 127 -6.90 3.56 5.67
N PHE A 128 -5.79 3.57 4.94
CA PHE A 128 -5.70 2.88 3.65
C PHE A 128 -5.75 1.35 3.79
N ASN A 129 -5.23 0.80 4.87
CA ASN A 129 -5.36 -0.63 5.13
C ASN A 129 -6.82 -1.04 5.39
N THR A 130 -7.55 -0.28 6.21
CA THR A 130 -8.95 -0.58 6.52
C THR A 130 -9.92 -0.28 5.36
N ALA A 131 -9.54 0.57 4.43
CA ALA A 131 -10.31 0.83 3.21
C ALA A 131 -10.10 -0.25 2.12
N ALA A 132 -9.05 -1.04 2.23
CA ALA A 132 -8.74 -2.11 1.27
C ALA A 132 -9.53 -3.39 1.58
N GLN A 133 -9.77 -4.20 0.54
CA GLN A 133 -10.38 -5.53 0.67
C GLN A 133 -9.36 -6.59 1.12
N GLU A 134 -8.10 -6.38 0.75
CA GLU A 134 -6.99 -7.27 1.06
C GLU A 134 -5.80 -6.45 1.57
N ILE A 135 -5.10 -6.97 2.57
CA ILE A 135 -3.92 -6.34 3.16
C ILE A 135 -2.70 -7.22 2.92
N LEU A 136 -1.74 -6.71 2.17
CA LEU A 136 -0.48 -7.37 1.88
C LEU A 136 0.63 -6.75 2.74
N VAL A 137 1.09 -7.49 3.73
CA VAL A 137 2.15 -7.05 4.65
C VAL A 137 3.51 -7.47 4.12
N VAL A 138 4.37 -6.51 3.81
CA VAL A 138 5.74 -6.77 3.37
C VAL A 138 6.69 -6.66 4.56
N THR A 139 7.52 -7.68 4.76
CA THR A 139 8.56 -7.71 5.78
C THR A 139 9.86 -8.30 5.23
N THR A 140 10.90 -8.38 6.06
CA THR A 140 12.18 -9.02 5.75
C THR A 140 12.57 -9.94 6.90
N PRO A 141 13.60 -10.82 6.74
CA PRO A 141 14.10 -11.68 7.82
C PRO A 141 14.74 -10.93 9.00
N GLU A 142 14.92 -9.61 8.89
CA GLU A 142 15.45 -8.81 10.00
C GLU A 142 14.53 -8.87 11.23
N PRO A 143 15.05 -9.12 12.44
CA PRO A 143 14.24 -9.22 13.66
C PRO A 143 13.37 -7.97 13.93
N THR A 144 13.89 -6.79 13.66
CA THR A 144 13.14 -5.53 13.81
C THR A 144 11.99 -5.42 12.81
N ALA A 145 12.18 -5.82 11.54
CA ALA A 145 11.12 -5.79 10.54
C ALA A 145 9.99 -6.78 10.87
N ILE A 146 10.32 -7.96 11.40
CA ILE A 146 9.34 -8.96 11.88
C ILE A 146 8.53 -8.38 13.05
N THR A 147 9.21 -7.75 14.02
CA THR A 147 8.54 -7.14 15.18
C THR A 147 7.61 -6.01 14.74
N ASP A 148 8.05 -5.16 13.82
CA ASP A 148 7.25 -4.05 13.33
C ASP A 148 6.05 -4.52 12.49
N ALA A 149 6.22 -5.58 11.68
CA ALA A 149 5.12 -6.21 10.97
C ALA A 149 4.06 -6.79 11.94
N TYR A 150 4.51 -7.46 13.00
CA TYR A 150 3.60 -7.93 14.05
C TYR A 150 2.87 -6.78 14.75
N ALA A 151 3.58 -5.69 15.07
CA ALA A 151 2.96 -4.51 15.71
C ALA A 151 1.89 -3.88 14.83
N LEU A 152 2.13 -3.78 13.52
CA LEU A 152 1.15 -3.30 12.55
C LEU A 152 -0.09 -4.21 12.51
N MET A 153 0.08 -5.53 12.32
CA MET A 153 -1.03 -6.49 12.30
C MET A 153 -1.81 -6.46 13.61
N LYS A 154 -1.13 -6.38 14.76
CA LYS A 154 -1.76 -6.28 16.08
C LYS A 154 -2.62 -5.02 16.19
N LEU A 155 -2.12 -3.87 15.71
CA LEU A 155 -2.87 -2.61 15.73
C LEU A 155 -4.12 -2.73 14.86
N LEU A 156 -3.98 -3.19 13.62
CA LEU A 156 -5.09 -3.34 12.68
C LEU A 156 -6.13 -4.33 13.22
N SER A 157 -5.70 -5.45 13.81
CA SER A 157 -6.62 -6.42 14.41
C SER A 157 -7.36 -5.88 15.63
N ASN A 158 -6.64 -5.26 16.56
CA ASN A 158 -7.24 -4.83 17.82
C ASN A 158 -8.13 -3.60 17.71
N GLN A 159 -7.77 -2.64 16.84
CA GLN A 159 -8.50 -1.38 16.72
C GLN A 159 -9.50 -1.37 15.57
N PHE A 160 -9.22 -2.10 14.51
CA PHE A 160 -10.02 -2.07 13.28
C PHE A 160 -10.65 -3.42 12.92
N HIS A 161 -10.42 -4.47 13.74
CA HIS A 161 -10.99 -5.81 13.58
C HIS A 161 -10.56 -6.53 12.29
N GLU A 162 -9.42 -6.15 11.70
CA GLU A 162 -8.85 -6.86 10.58
C GLU A 162 -8.39 -8.25 10.98
N LYS A 163 -8.80 -9.27 10.23
CA LYS A 163 -8.59 -10.67 10.58
C LYS A 163 -7.74 -11.46 9.59
N HIS A 164 -7.55 -10.93 8.39
CA HIS A 164 -6.84 -11.61 7.32
C HIS A 164 -5.70 -10.74 6.80
N PHE A 165 -4.52 -11.33 6.69
CA PHE A 165 -3.33 -10.68 6.18
C PHE A 165 -2.60 -11.60 5.22
N ASN A 166 -2.17 -11.09 4.08
CA ASN A 166 -1.26 -11.77 3.18
C ASN A 166 0.17 -11.32 3.48
N LEU A 167 1.13 -12.25 3.57
CA LEU A 167 2.50 -11.96 3.95
C LEU A 167 3.45 -12.12 2.75
N ILE A 168 4.26 -11.10 2.50
CA ILE A 168 5.44 -11.22 1.64
C ILE A 168 6.70 -11.05 2.49
N VAL A 169 7.59 -12.03 2.42
CA VAL A 169 8.93 -11.93 3.00
C VAL A 169 9.92 -11.60 1.89
N ASN A 170 10.40 -10.37 1.86
CA ASN A 170 11.33 -9.86 0.86
C ASN A 170 12.80 -9.99 1.34
N PHE A 171 13.77 -9.83 0.42
CA PHE A 171 15.22 -9.90 0.69
C PHE A 171 15.67 -11.22 1.34
N ILE A 172 15.02 -12.31 0.98
CA ILE A 172 15.37 -13.67 1.42
C ILE A 172 16.56 -14.21 0.63
N ARG A 173 17.33 -15.09 1.26
CA ARG A 173 18.41 -15.84 0.61
C ARG A 173 17.90 -17.14 0.00
N ASN A 174 16.87 -17.72 0.61
CA ASN A 174 16.23 -18.97 0.21
C ASN A 174 14.81 -19.04 0.79
N GLU A 175 14.02 -19.99 0.32
CA GLU A 175 12.65 -20.20 0.74
C GLU A 175 12.51 -20.59 2.23
N GLU A 176 13.49 -21.32 2.78
CA GLU A 176 13.48 -21.72 4.19
C GLU A 176 13.49 -20.51 5.13
N GLU A 177 14.27 -19.46 4.79
CA GLU A 177 14.31 -18.22 5.55
C GLU A 177 12.94 -17.50 5.55
N ALA A 178 12.23 -17.52 4.43
CA ALA A 178 10.88 -16.98 4.35
C ALA A 178 9.88 -17.78 5.21
N LEU A 179 9.93 -19.09 5.12
CA LEU A 179 9.10 -19.99 5.93
C LEU A 179 9.35 -19.81 7.44
N ASP A 180 10.59 -19.57 7.83
CA ASP A 180 10.91 -19.29 9.24
C ASP A 180 10.29 -17.98 9.74
N VAL A 181 10.29 -16.94 8.91
CA VAL A 181 9.61 -15.68 9.25
C VAL A 181 8.10 -15.90 9.38
N TYR A 182 7.51 -16.58 8.40
CA TYR A 182 6.09 -16.93 8.43
C TYR A 182 5.70 -17.70 9.70
N ARG A 183 6.44 -18.77 10.04
CA ARG A 183 6.19 -19.58 11.24
C ARG A 183 6.28 -18.75 12.52
N LYS A 184 7.28 -17.87 12.63
CA LYS A 184 7.44 -16.98 13.79
C LYS A 184 6.24 -16.04 13.94
N LEU A 185 5.84 -15.37 12.86
CA LEU A 185 4.69 -14.45 12.87
C LEU A 185 3.39 -15.18 13.20
N THR A 186 3.12 -16.31 12.52
CA THR A 186 1.91 -17.11 12.73
C THR A 186 1.83 -17.67 14.15
N MET A 187 2.95 -18.14 14.72
CA MET A 187 2.99 -18.64 16.08
C MET A 187 2.59 -17.57 17.11
N VAL A 188 3.10 -16.35 16.95
CA VAL A 188 2.78 -15.24 17.85
C VAL A 188 1.36 -14.71 17.58
N ALA A 189 0.95 -14.62 16.33
CA ALA A 189 -0.39 -14.21 15.94
C ALA A 189 -1.47 -15.15 16.49
N ASN A 190 -1.32 -16.46 16.31
CA ASN A 190 -2.24 -17.47 16.86
C ASN A 190 -2.33 -17.46 18.38
N ARG A 191 -1.27 -17.05 19.07
CA ARG A 191 -1.25 -17.02 20.54
C ARG A 191 -1.91 -15.79 21.13
N TYR A 192 -1.81 -14.65 20.47
CA TYR A 192 -2.19 -13.35 21.03
C TYR A 192 -3.20 -12.56 20.21
N LEU A 193 -3.38 -12.91 18.96
CA LEU A 193 -4.30 -12.26 18.04
C LEU A 193 -5.14 -13.35 17.37
N ASP A 194 -6.40 -13.13 17.22
CA ASP A 194 -7.29 -14.04 16.48
C ASP A 194 -7.29 -13.63 15.00
N ILE A 195 -6.19 -13.87 14.28
CA ILE A 195 -5.98 -13.50 12.87
C ILE A 195 -5.41 -14.65 12.05
N ALA A 196 -5.72 -14.66 10.75
CA ALA A 196 -5.13 -15.54 9.77
C ALA A 196 -4.02 -14.80 9.00
N ILE A 197 -2.91 -15.47 8.77
CA ILE A 197 -1.81 -14.99 7.91
C ILE A 197 -1.63 -16.02 6.81
N ASP A 198 -1.87 -15.59 5.56
CA ASP A 198 -1.62 -16.37 4.35
C ASP A 198 -0.23 -16.03 3.79
N TYR A 199 0.43 -17.01 3.13
CA TYR A 199 1.80 -16.87 2.64
C TYR A 199 1.95 -17.51 1.25
#